data_c5efc524aa6cc5b6647b9b598aa12bd5
#
_entry.id   c5efc524aa6cc5b6647b9b598aa12bd5
#
_cell.length_a   1.000
_cell.length_b   1.000
_cell.length_c   1.000
_cell.angle_alpha   90.00
_cell.angle_beta   90.00
_cell.angle_gamma   90.00
#
_symmetry.space_group_name_H-M   'P 1'
#
loop_
_entity.id
_entity.type
_entity.pdbx_description
1 polymer ?
#
loop_
_entity_poly.entity_id
_entity_poly.type
_entity_poly.pdbx_seq_one_letter_code
_entity_poly.pdbx_strand_id
1 'polypeptide(L)'
;AGATTELVRLCDLDIQPCTGCNTCKTGQPCVIEDDMGELYEKLAEADAVVFGSPVYWFRLNAQAYPFIDRFYAYLKPDFSCDFPKGKKFVTAFTCGGVGPEVLNPLNDYLKNVFAFLGFVDAGFIWQGQCYQLNDLANYPEKIEEAKELGRALVR
;
A
#
# COMPACT_ATOMS: atom_id res chain seq x y z
N ALA A 1 -11.58 -15.17 8.15
CA ALA A 1 -11.91 -15.64 6.79
C ALA A 1 -11.00 -16.80 6.34
N GLY A 2 -10.04 -17.20 7.19
CA GLY A 2 -9.15 -18.35 6.92
C GLY A 2 -7.89 -17.98 6.12
N ALA A 3 -7.64 -16.71 5.86
CA ALA A 3 -6.37 -16.27 5.25
C ALA A 3 -5.22 -16.29 6.26
N THR A 4 -4.03 -16.61 5.80
CA THR A 4 -2.79 -16.30 6.51
C THR A 4 -2.46 -14.84 6.26
N THR A 5 -2.14 -14.09 7.30
CA THR A 5 -1.85 -12.66 7.19
C THR A 5 -0.49 -12.34 7.78
N GLU A 6 0.22 -11.40 7.16
CA GLU A 6 1.44 -10.82 7.68
C GLU A 6 1.27 -9.30 7.78
N LEU A 7 1.63 -8.73 8.91
CA LEU A 7 1.66 -7.29 9.10
C LEU A 7 3.09 -6.78 8.93
N VAL A 8 3.30 -5.95 7.93
CA VAL A 8 4.57 -5.26 7.69
C VAL A 8 4.42 -3.80 8.07
N ARG A 9 5.23 -3.33 8.99
CA ARG A 9 5.26 -1.93 9.41
C ARG A 9 6.43 -1.22 8.74
N LEU A 10 6.12 -0.38 7.75
CA LEU A 10 7.16 0.34 6.98
C LEU A 10 8.07 1.23 7.83
N CYS A 11 7.58 1.67 9.01
CA CYS A 11 8.39 2.47 9.94
C CYS A 11 9.48 1.68 10.67
N ASP A 12 9.41 0.36 10.65
CA ASP A 12 10.38 -0.52 11.30
C ASP A 12 11.45 -1.02 10.30
N LEU A 13 11.34 -0.59 9.03
CA LEU A 13 12.20 -1.00 7.92
C LEU A 13 13.09 0.15 7.44
N ASP A 14 14.28 -0.20 6.97
CA ASP A 14 15.14 0.71 6.22
C ASP A 14 14.82 0.58 4.72
N ILE A 15 14.06 1.52 4.18
CA ILE A 15 13.73 1.59 2.76
C ILE A 15 14.23 2.92 2.21
N GLN A 16 15.29 2.87 1.40
CA GLN A 16 15.86 4.04 0.76
C GLN A 16 15.01 4.46 -0.45
N PRO A 17 14.87 5.77 -0.73
CA PRO A 17 14.15 6.24 -1.91
C PRO A 17 14.85 5.80 -3.21
N CYS A 18 14.07 5.67 -4.28
CA CYS A 18 14.61 5.36 -5.60
C CYS A 18 15.56 6.49 -6.07
N THR A 19 16.77 6.12 -6.50
CA THR A 19 17.78 7.08 -7.00
C THR A 19 17.68 7.34 -8.50
N GLY A 20 16.78 6.67 -9.21
CA GLY A 20 16.62 6.82 -10.67
C GLY A 20 17.80 6.29 -11.49
N CYS A 21 18.63 5.41 -10.95
CA CYS A 21 19.84 4.90 -11.61
C CYS A 21 19.55 4.02 -12.84
N ASN A 22 18.31 3.56 -13.03
CA ASN A 22 17.85 2.72 -14.13
C ASN A 22 18.52 1.33 -14.29
N THR A 23 19.31 0.86 -13.34
CA THR A 23 19.91 -0.49 -13.41
C THR A 23 18.84 -1.58 -13.52
N CYS A 24 17.71 -1.43 -12.81
CA CYS A 24 16.57 -2.36 -12.94
C CYS A 24 15.96 -2.39 -14.36
N LYS A 25 16.27 -1.43 -15.23
CA LYS A 25 15.82 -1.41 -16.64
C LYS A 25 16.73 -2.23 -17.56
N THR A 26 17.85 -2.72 -17.05
CA THR A 26 18.76 -3.60 -17.82
C THR A 26 18.49 -5.09 -17.56
N GLY A 27 17.40 -5.43 -16.87
CA GLY A 27 17.08 -6.79 -16.46
C GLY A 27 17.77 -7.25 -15.18
N GLN A 28 18.44 -6.34 -14.48
CA GLN A 28 19.07 -6.60 -13.20
C GLN A 28 18.11 -6.20 -12.05
N PRO A 29 18.21 -6.82 -10.88
CA PRO A 29 17.49 -6.37 -9.70
C PRO A 29 17.85 -4.93 -9.31
N CYS A 30 17.10 -4.32 -8.40
CA CYS A 30 17.45 -3.03 -7.83
C CYS A 30 18.81 -3.12 -7.12
N VAL A 31 19.67 -2.11 -7.34
CA VAL A 31 21.01 -2.05 -6.75
C VAL A 31 21.03 -1.56 -5.30
N ILE A 32 19.91 -1.05 -4.80
CA ILE A 32 19.83 -0.58 -3.43
C ILE A 32 19.58 -1.80 -2.54
N GLU A 33 20.57 -2.12 -1.73
CA GLU A 33 20.54 -3.22 -0.77
C GLU A 33 19.91 -2.73 0.53
N ASP A 34 18.61 -2.96 0.70
CA ASP A 34 17.82 -2.56 1.85
C ASP A 34 16.63 -3.51 2.05
N ASP A 35 15.76 -3.25 3.03
CA ASP A 35 14.63 -4.11 3.36
C ASP A 35 13.58 -4.21 2.23
N MET A 36 13.65 -3.35 1.21
CA MET A 36 12.78 -3.45 0.04
C MET A 36 13.01 -4.75 -0.75
N GLY A 37 14.20 -5.34 -0.67
CA GLY A 37 14.51 -6.62 -1.30
C GLY A 37 13.53 -7.71 -0.89
N GLU A 38 13.32 -7.89 0.41
CA GLU A 38 12.36 -8.85 0.96
C GLU A 38 10.90 -8.49 0.60
N LEU A 39 10.58 -7.20 0.59
CA LEU A 39 9.22 -6.74 0.26
C LEU A 39 8.84 -6.99 -1.20
N TYR A 40 9.80 -6.97 -2.13
CA TYR A 40 9.52 -7.35 -3.52
C TYR A 40 8.99 -8.78 -3.62
N GLU A 41 9.61 -9.72 -2.90
CA GLU A 41 9.21 -11.12 -2.87
C GLU A 41 7.84 -11.29 -2.19
N LYS A 42 7.65 -10.69 -1.02
CA LYS A 42 6.38 -10.73 -0.29
C LYS A 42 5.21 -10.19 -1.10
N LEU A 43 5.40 -9.07 -1.80
CA LEU A 43 4.37 -8.50 -2.67
C LEU A 43 4.05 -9.42 -3.86
N ALA A 44 5.07 -10.08 -4.42
CA ALA A 44 4.88 -11.02 -5.53
C ALA A 44 4.16 -12.31 -5.09
N GLU A 45 4.35 -12.76 -3.87
CA GLU A 45 3.74 -13.98 -3.32
C GLU A 45 2.33 -13.74 -2.75
N ALA A 46 2.06 -12.57 -2.19
CA ALA A 46 0.77 -12.26 -1.59
C ALA A 46 -0.38 -12.35 -2.60
N ASP A 47 -1.50 -12.95 -2.22
CA ASP A 47 -2.74 -12.98 -3.03
C ASP A 47 -3.48 -11.64 -2.99
N ALA A 48 -3.32 -10.89 -1.91
CA ALA A 48 -3.94 -9.58 -1.73
C ALA A 48 -3.10 -8.69 -0.80
N VAL A 49 -3.27 -7.38 -0.95
CA VAL A 49 -2.56 -6.37 -0.15
C VAL A 49 -3.55 -5.41 0.50
N VAL A 50 -3.36 -5.15 1.78
CA VAL A 50 -4.00 -4.02 2.46
C VAL A 50 -2.96 -2.95 2.69
N PHE A 51 -3.12 -1.79 2.04
CA PHE A 51 -2.22 -0.66 2.22
C PHE A 51 -2.80 0.32 3.24
N GLY A 52 -2.21 0.36 4.42
CA GLY A 52 -2.61 1.25 5.52
C GLY A 52 -1.68 2.45 5.66
N SER A 53 -2.25 3.64 5.87
CA SER A 53 -1.47 4.85 6.17
C SER A 53 -2.25 5.81 7.08
N PRO A 54 -1.62 6.39 8.10
CA PRO A 54 -2.13 7.62 8.67
C PRO A 54 -1.99 8.75 7.64
N VAL A 55 -2.90 9.72 7.69
CA VAL A 55 -2.82 10.91 6.84
C VAL A 55 -2.25 12.08 7.64
N TYR A 56 -1.08 12.54 7.22
CA TYR A 56 -0.36 13.67 7.82
C TYR A 56 -0.20 14.79 6.80
N TRP A 57 -0.55 16.01 7.17
CA TRP A 57 -0.41 17.17 6.27
C TRP A 57 -1.02 16.95 4.88
N PHE A 58 -2.24 16.39 4.87
CA PHE A 58 -3.04 16.13 3.66
C PHE A 58 -2.42 15.12 2.68
N ARG A 59 -1.53 14.23 3.15
CA ARG A 59 -0.84 13.21 2.33
C ARG A 59 -0.57 11.94 3.13
N LEU A 60 -0.12 10.90 2.45
CA LEU A 60 0.37 9.67 3.09
C LEU A 60 1.56 9.99 4.01
N ASN A 61 1.80 9.14 4.98
CA ASN A 61 2.98 9.25 5.84
C ASN A 61 4.29 9.13 5.02
N ALA A 62 5.39 9.65 5.57
CA ALA A 62 6.66 9.75 4.85
C ALA A 62 7.19 8.37 4.40
N GLN A 63 7.01 7.32 5.20
CA GLN A 63 7.49 5.97 4.90
C GLN A 63 6.80 5.32 3.69
N ALA A 64 5.60 5.78 3.34
CA ALA A 64 4.87 5.27 2.18
C ALA A 64 5.57 5.60 0.85
N TYR A 65 6.19 6.78 0.73
CA TYR A 65 6.73 7.26 -0.54
C TYR A 65 7.97 6.49 -1.00
N PRO A 66 9.02 6.27 -0.20
CA PRO A 66 10.14 5.42 -0.61
C PRO A 66 9.68 4.02 -1.05
N PHE A 67 8.74 3.42 -0.33
CA PHE A 67 8.17 2.13 -0.68
C PHE A 67 7.49 2.16 -2.06
N ILE A 68 6.65 3.17 -2.32
CA ILE A 68 5.95 3.32 -3.61
C ILE A 68 6.93 3.66 -4.74
N ASP A 69 7.89 4.55 -4.52
CA ASP A 69 8.89 4.92 -5.53
C ASP A 69 9.70 3.71 -6.01
N ARG A 70 9.95 2.75 -5.10
CA ARG A 70 10.69 1.53 -5.39
C ARG A 70 9.88 0.54 -6.28
N PHE A 71 8.57 0.72 -6.46
CA PHE A 71 7.79 -0.03 -7.46
C PHE A 71 8.26 0.21 -8.89
N TYR A 72 9.04 1.25 -9.12
CA TYR A 72 9.71 1.46 -10.40
C TYR A 72 10.55 0.24 -10.84
N ALA A 73 11.06 -0.56 -9.91
CA ALA A 73 11.81 -1.77 -10.23
C ALA A 73 10.99 -2.86 -10.93
N TYR A 74 9.66 -2.86 -10.78
CA TYR A 74 8.78 -3.80 -11.48
C TYR A 74 8.56 -3.47 -12.96
N LEU A 75 8.91 -2.27 -13.40
CA LEU A 75 8.69 -1.82 -14.75
C LEU A 75 9.86 -2.18 -15.66
N LYS A 76 9.54 -2.67 -16.86
CA LYS A 76 10.50 -2.85 -17.95
C LYS A 76 10.86 -1.51 -18.63
N PRO A 77 11.86 -1.49 -19.54
CA PRO A 77 12.21 -0.28 -20.29
C PRO A 77 11.08 0.32 -21.14
N ASP A 78 10.15 -0.53 -21.59
CA ASP A 78 8.94 -0.14 -22.35
C ASP A 78 7.75 0.23 -21.45
N PHE A 79 7.98 0.35 -20.12
CA PHE A 79 6.98 0.59 -19.09
C PHE A 79 5.92 -0.51 -18.92
N SER A 80 6.06 -1.66 -19.57
CA SER A 80 5.28 -2.83 -19.21
C SER A 80 5.68 -3.35 -17.82
N CYS A 81 4.78 -4.10 -17.18
CA CYS A 81 4.99 -4.63 -15.85
C CYS A 81 4.79 -6.15 -15.86
N ASP A 82 5.77 -6.90 -15.36
CA ASP A 82 5.70 -8.36 -15.19
C ASP A 82 5.19 -8.78 -13.81
N PHE A 83 4.77 -7.84 -13.00
CA PHE A 83 4.20 -8.17 -11.70
C PHE A 83 2.96 -9.07 -11.86
N PRO A 84 2.75 -10.08 -10.98
CA PRO A 84 1.60 -10.97 -11.08
C PRO A 84 0.28 -10.21 -11.03
N LYS A 85 -0.52 -10.34 -12.09
CA LYS A 85 -1.76 -9.59 -12.28
C LYS A 85 -2.94 -10.20 -11.52
N GLY A 86 -3.95 -9.38 -11.26
CA GLY A 86 -5.23 -9.83 -10.69
C GLY A 86 -5.25 -9.93 -9.17
N LYS A 87 -4.13 -9.64 -8.48
CA LYS A 87 -4.10 -9.52 -7.03
C LYS A 87 -5.00 -8.38 -6.58
N LYS A 88 -5.70 -8.58 -5.47
CA LYS A 88 -6.59 -7.55 -4.93
C LYS A 88 -5.84 -6.60 -4.00
N PHE A 89 -6.29 -5.36 -3.92
CA PHE A 89 -5.82 -4.45 -2.88
C PHE A 89 -6.98 -3.68 -2.24
N VAL A 90 -6.77 -3.29 -0.99
CA VAL A 90 -7.63 -2.40 -0.21
C VAL A 90 -6.76 -1.29 0.35
N THR A 91 -7.26 -0.06 0.35
CA THR A 91 -6.63 1.06 1.06
C THR A 91 -7.35 1.36 2.36
N ALA A 92 -6.59 1.66 3.42
CA ALA A 92 -7.12 1.96 4.74
C ALA A 92 -6.41 3.19 5.33
N PHE A 93 -7.18 4.27 5.63
CA PHE A 93 -6.59 5.49 6.17
C PHE A 93 -7.16 5.82 7.55
N THR A 94 -6.29 6.36 8.40
CA THR A 94 -6.70 7.06 9.63
C THR A 94 -6.22 8.50 9.58
N CYS A 95 -7.00 9.42 10.16
CA CYS A 95 -6.64 10.84 10.19
C CYS A 95 -7.27 11.54 11.40
N GLY A 96 -6.81 12.75 11.66
CA GLY A 96 -7.45 13.65 12.61
C GLY A 96 -8.71 14.27 12.03
N GLY A 97 -8.63 15.47 11.49
CA GLY A 97 -9.77 16.31 11.12
C GLY A 97 -9.97 16.52 9.61
N VAL A 98 -9.37 15.70 8.73
CA VAL A 98 -9.60 15.81 7.29
C VAL A 98 -10.74 14.91 6.84
N GLY A 99 -11.40 15.28 5.76
CA GLY A 99 -12.55 14.57 5.21
C GLY A 99 -12.32 14.03 3.80
N PRO A 100 -13.42 13.63 3.13
CA PRO A 100 -13.36 13.01 1.79
C PRO A 100 -12.63 13.84 0.75
N GLU A 101 -12.64 15.16 0.86
CA GLU A 101 -11.97 16.10 -0.04
C GLU A 101 -10.45 15.91 -0.10
N VAL A 102 -9.86 15.36 0.97
CA VAL A 102 -8.43 14.99 1.05
C VAL A 102 -8.22 13.50 0.80
N LEU A 103 -9.09 12.67 1.39
CA LEU A 103 -8.89 11.22 1.42
C LEU A 103 -9.18 10.55 0.08
N ASN A 104 -10.20 11.03 -0.67
CA ASN A 104 -10.51 10.47 -1.98
C ASN A 104 -9.37 10.68 -2.99
N PRO A 105 -8.77 11.88 -3.15
CA PRO A 105 -7.61 12.05 -4.02
C PRO A 105 -6.40 11.17 -3.64
N LEU A 106 -6.16 10.93 -2.34
CA LEU A 106 -5.09 10.04 -1.88
C LEU A 106 -5.39 8.57 -2.23
N ASN A 107 -6.64 8.16 -2.07
CA ASN A 107 -7.08 6.84 -2.48
C ASN A 107 -6.97 6.66 -4.01
N ASP A 108 -7.39 7.65 -4.80
CA ASP A 108 -7.28 7.62 -6.26
C ASP A 108 -5.82 7.57 -6.73
N TYR A 109 -4.92 8.25 -6.03
CA TYR A 109 -3.47 8.13 -6.27
C TYR A 109 -3.01 6.68 -6.09
N LEU A 110 -3.32 6.05 -4.96
CA LEU A 110 -2.95 4.65 -4.72
C LEU A 110 -3.63 3.69 -5.70
N LYS A 111 -4.90 3.91 -6.04
CA LYS A 111 -5.58 3.12 -7.08
C LYS A 111 -4.82 3.15 -8.40
N ASN A 112 -4.36 4.32 -8.82
CA ASN A 112 -3.58 4.45 -10.06
C ASN A 112 -2.25 3.69 -9.96
N VAL A 113 -1.54 3.81 -8.82
CA VAL A 113 -0.27 3.09 -8.59
C VAL A 113 -0.47 1.58 -8.64
N PHE A 114 -1.41 1.05 -7.87
CA PHE A 114 -1.66 -0.39 -7.80
C PHE A 114 -2.27 -0.95 -9.09
N ALA A 115 -3.18 -0.21 -9.74
CA ALA A 115 -3.74 -0.60 -11.04
C ALA A 115 -2.66 -0.68 -12.12
N PHE A 116 -1.68 0.23 -12.10
CA PHE A 116 -0.55 0.20 -13.02
C PHE A 116 0.30 -1.07 -12.85
N LEU A 117 0.42 -1.60 -11.64
CA LEU A 117 1.05 -2.89 -11.37
C LEU A 117 0.14 -4.09 -11.70
N GLY A 118 -1.13 -3.86 -12.02
CA GLY A 118 -2.08 -4.92 -12.37
C GLY A 118 -2.91 -5.45 -11.22
N PHE A 119 -2.95 -4.74 -10.09
CA PHE A 119 -3.85 -5.05 -8.98
C PHE A 119 -5.30 -4.64 -9.30
N VAL A 120 -6.24 -5.30 -8.65
CA VAL A 120 -7.67 -5.02 -8.72
C VAL A 120 -8.11 -4.33 -7.42
N ASP A 121 -8.70 -3.15 -7.55
CA ASP A 121 -9.27 -2.43 -6.41
C ASP A 121 -10.42 -3.24 -5.77
N ALA A 122 -10.30 -3.55 -4.51
CA ALA A 122 -11.28 -4.30 -3.73
C ALA A 122 -11.94 -3.45 -2.63
N GLY A 123 -11.53 -2.18 -2.50
CA GLY A 123 -12.20 -1.24 -1.61
C GLY A 123 -11.30 -0.24 -0.91
N PHE A 124 -11.97 0.68 -0.26
CA PHE A 124 -11.36 1.78 0.49
C PHE A 124 -12.10 2.00 1.79
N ILE A 125 -11.38 2.14 2.87
CA ILE A 125 -11.95 2.48 4.18
C ILE A 125 -11.12 3.58 4.85
N TRP A 126 -11.78 4.43 5.59
CA TRP A 126 -11.10 5.42 6.40
C TRP A 126 -11.88 5.77 7.66
N GLN A 127 -11.16 6.28 8.68
CA GLN A 127 -11.72 6.83 9.90
C GLN A 127 -11.01 8.13 10.29
N GLY A 128 -11.80 9.18 10.46
CA GLY A 128 -11.38 10.45 11.05
C GLY A 128 -11.41 10.44 12.56
N GLN A 129 -11.02 11.56 13.19
CA GLN A 129 -11.00 11.75 14.64
C GLN A 129 -10.12 10.73 15.38
N CYS A 130 -9.06 10.25 14.72
CA CYS A 130 -8.07 9.34 15.27
C CYS A 130 -6.81 10.13 15.65
N TYR A 131 -6.70 10.56 16.89
CA TYR A 131 -5.60 11.36 17.42
C TYR A 131 -4.67 10.56 18.34
N GLN A 132 -5.21 9.50 18.95
CA GLN A 132 -4.52 8.67 19.92
C GLN A 132 -4.53 7.20 19.50
N LEU A 133 -3.59 6.45 20.08
CA LEU A 133 -3.60 5.00 19.94
C LEU A 133 -4.94 4.44 20.45
N ASN A 134 -5.51 3.52 19.68
CA ASN A 134 -6.79 2.87 19.97
C ASN A 134 -8.06 3.73 19.80
N ASP A 135 -8.00 4.95 19.30
CA ASP A 135 -9.21 5.74 19.04
C ASP A 135 -10.20 5.02 18.12
N LEU A 136 -9.69 4.16 17.22
CA LEU A 136 -10.53 3.34 16.34
C LEU A 136 -11.49 2.42 17.11
N ALA A 137 -11.19 2.06 18.35
CA ALA A 137 -12.09 1.26 19.20
C ALA A 137 -13.42 1.97 19.49
N ASN A 138 -13.48 3.29 19.34
CA ASN A 138 -14.70 4.09 19.50
C ASN A 138 -15.64 3.99 18.29
N TYR A 139 -15.23 3.31 17.20
CA TYR A 139 -15.95 3.20 15.93
C TYR A 139 -16.15 1.71 15.55
N PRO A 140 -16.95 0.96 16.32
CA PRO A 140 -17.16 -0.48 16.10
C PRO A 140 -17.73 -0.79 14.71
N GLU A 141 -18.54 0.10 14.14
CA GLU A 141 -19.08 -0.03 12.78
C GLU A 141 -17.95 -0.01 11.72
N LYS A 142 -16.91 0.79 11.94
CA LYS A 142 -15.75 0.82 11.04
C LYS A 142 -14.89 -0.44 11.15
N ILE A 143 -14.83 -1.02 12.33
CA ILE A 143 -14.14 -2.30 12.53
C ILE A 143 -14.89 -3.41 11.78
N GLU A 144 -16.22 -3.44 11.81
CA GLU A 144 -17.01 -4.43 11.06
C GLU A 144 -16.89 -4.21 9.55
N GLU A 145 -16.94 -2.96 9.06
CA GLU A 145 -16.69 -2.63 7.66
C GLU A 145 -15.31 -3.12 7.20
N ALA A 146 -14.26 -2.91 8.01
CA ALA A 146 -12.92 -3.42 7.72
C ALA A 146 -12.87 -4.95 7.65
N LYS A 147 -13.58 -5.64 8.53
CA LYS A 147 -13.69 -7.12 8.49
C LYS A 147 -14.41 -7.60 7.23
N GLU A 148 -15.43 -6.90 6.77
CA GLU A 148 -16.14 -7.23 5.53
C GLU A 148 -15.24 -7.06 4.32
N LEU A 149 -14.47 -5.97 4.23
CA LEU A 149 -13.46 -5.79 3.20
C LEU A 149 -12.40 -6.90 3.24
N GLY A 150 -11.93 -7.27 4.43
CA GLY A 150 -10.99 -8.38 4.59
C GLY A 150 -11.57 -9.73 4.13
N ARG A 151 -12.87 -9.98 4.35
CA ARG A 151 -13.56 -11.18 3.81
C ARG A 151 -13.66 -11.14 2.28
N ALA A 152 -13.82 -9.96 1.68
CA ALA A 152 -13.92 -9.81 0.23
C ALA A 152 -12.58 -10.07 -0.48
N LEU A 153 -11.46 -9.84 0.21
CA LEU A 153 -10.12 -10.13 -0.33
C LEU A 153 -9.86 -11.62 -0.55
N VAL A 154 -10.48 -12.49 0.24
CA VAL A 154 -10.25 -13.96 0.21
C VAL A 154 -11.35 -14.74 -0.52
N ARG A 155 -12.25 -14.05 -1.18
CA ARG A 155 -13.29 -14.63 -2.07
C ARG A 155 -12.88 -14.43 -3.52
#